data_1fb3fd55d05f8fccfb7298ca2ae64a64
#
_entry.id   1fb3fd55d05f8fccfb7298ca2ae64a64
#
_cell.length_a   1.000
_cell.length_b   1.000
_cell.length_c   1.000
_cell.angle_alpha   90.00
_cell.angle_beta   90.00
_cell.angle_gamma   90.00
#
_symmetry.space_group_name_H-M   'P 1'
#
loop_
_entity.id
_entity.type
_entity.pdbx_description
1 polymer ?
#
loop_
_entity_poly.entity_id
_entity_poly.type
_entity_poly.pdbx_seq_one_letter_code
_entity_poly.pdbx_strand_id
1 'polypeptide(L)'
;LLPHMADLAKDHVLVALLAEQDYRAASFLDQRLLGERVGREWRLWDALPDLGQAPRPDFIFHIGHVGSTLASRLIAEASDTLPLREPMLLRTLAQVAERIDRPESVWSPDLYRQRLAQTLGWLGRGFHPGQRAIVKASSVITAIADDLTGTDARAMFLYVPLPRYIETILAGDA
;
A
#
# COMPACT_ATOMS: atom_id res chain seq x y z
N LEU A 1 -2.74 -13.13 -4.31
CA LEU A 1 -2.93 -12.83 -2.88
C LEU A 1 -2.59 -11.37 -2.61
N LEU A 2 -3.51 -10.63 -1.98
CA LEU A 2 -3.27 -9.30 -1.43
C LEU A 2 -3.20 -9.41 0.10
N PRO A 3 -2.06 -9.07 0.74
CA PRO A 3 -2.04 -8.87 2.18
C PRO A 3 -2.81 -7.58 2.48
N HIS A 4 -3.95 -7.72 3.17
CA HIS A 4 -4.93 -6.65 3.28
C HIS A 4 -4.84 -5.88 4.59
N MET A 5 -4.83 -6.56 5.71
CA MET A 5 -4.70 -5.97 7.04
C MET A 5 -4.03 -6.93 8.02
N ALA A 6 -3.52 -6.44 9.14
CA ALA A 6 -2.87 -7.26 10.15
C ALA A 6 -3.60 -7.20 11.50
N ASP A 7 -3.62 -8.33 12.20
CA ASP A 7 -3.84 -8.42 13.65
C ASP A 7 -2.45 -8.47 14.31
N LEU A 8 -2.02 -7.31 14.82
CA LEU A 8 -0.67 -7.15 15.36
C LEU A 8 -0.44 -7.99 16.64
N ALA A 9 -1.50 -8.21 17.44
CA ALA A 9 -1.39 -8.94 18.68
C ALA A 9 -1.22 -10.46 18.46
N LYS A 10 -1.77 -10.97 17.36
CA LYS A 10 -1.71 -12.39 17.01
C LYS A 10 -0.68 -12.70 15.93
N ASP A 11 0.02 -11.69 15.42
CA ASP A 11 0.92 -11.80 14.27
C ASP A 11 0.26 -12.49 13.06
N HIS A 12 -0.99 -12.14 12.79
CA HIS A 12 -1.75 -12.65 11.65
C HIS A 12 -1.97 -11.56 10.61
N VAL A 13 -2.06 -11.98 9.37
CA VAL A 13 -2.42 -11.11 8.25
C VAL A 13 -3.64 -11.68 7.53
N LEU A 14 -4.62 -10.83 7.28
CA LEU A 14 -5.76 -11.14 6.42
C LEU A 14 -5.30 -11.05 4.97
N VAL A 15 -5.37 -12.15 4.26
CA VAL A 15 -5.09 -12.19 2.83
C VAL A 15 -6.39 -12.28 2.02
N ALA A 16 -6.45 -11.53 0.93
CA ALA A 16 -7.55 -11.56 -0.03
C ALA A 16 -7.08 -12.17 -1.34
N LEU A 17 -7.97 -12.98 -1.96
CA LEU A 17 -7.74 -13.58 -3.28
C LEU A 17 -8.34 -12.66 -4.34
N LEU A 18 -7.50 -12.05 -5.15
CA LEU A 18 -7.88 -11.12 -6.20
C LEU A 18 -7.27 -11.56 -7.53
N ALA A 19 -8.04 -11.44 -8.61
CA ALA A 19 -7.54 -11.50 -9.97
C ALA A 19 -6.96 -10.14 -10.39
N GLU A 20 -6.17 -10.08 -11.45
CA GLU A 20 -5.59 -8.83 -11.94
C GLU A 20 -6.65 -7.77 -12.23
N GLN A 21 -7.77 -8.17 -12.84
CA GLN A 21 -8.89 -7.29 -13.14
C GLN A 21 -9.49 -6.62 -11.90
N ASP A 22 -9.44 -7.30 -10.73
CA ASP A 22 -9.97 -6.74 -9.48
C ASP A 22 -9.09 -5.57 -9.02
N TYR A 23 -7.75 -5.69 -9.14
CA TYR A 23 -6.83 -4.60 -8.85
C TYR A 23 -7.03 -3.41 -9.81
N ARG A 24 -7.22 -3.69 -11.10
CA ARG A 24 -7.43 -2.64 -12.11
C ARG A 24 -8.75 -1.91 -11.91
N ALA A 25 -9.82 -2.62 -11.57
CA ALA A 25 -11.15 -2.08 -11.33
C ALA A 25 -11.26 -1.32 -9.99
N ALA A 26 -10.58 -1.78 -8.94
CA ALA A 26 -10.69 -1.21 -7.61
C ALA A 26 -10.26 0.25 -7.56
N SER A 27 -11.12 1.13 -7.05
CA SER A 27 -10.75 2.52 -6.75
C SER A 27 -9.84 2.60 -5.53
N PHE A 28 -10.01 1.66 -4.57
CA PHE A 28 -9.22 1.56 -3.36
C PHE A 28 -9.13 0.08 -2.92
N LEU A 29 -7.97 -0.31 -2.40
CA LEU A 29 -7.71 -1.64 -1.85
C LEU A 29 -7.90 -1.62 -0.33
N ASP A 30 -9.04 -1.13 0.13
CA ASP A 30 -9.43 -1.05 1.53
C ASP A 30 -10.66 -1.92 1.83
N GLN A 31 -11.33 -1.68 2.95
CA GLN A 31 -12.50 -2.47 3.37
C GLN A 31 -13.63 -2.49 2.34
N ARG A 32 -13.73 -1.49 1.46
CA ARG A 32 -14.72 -1.44 0.38
C ARG A 32 -14.54 -2.56 -0.66
N LEU A 33 -13.32 -3.06 -0.78
CA LEU A 33 -12.99 -4.18 -1.67
C LEU A 33 -13.53 -5.53 -1.13
N LEU A 34 -13.64 -5.68 0.18
CA LEU A 34 -13.96 -6.95 0.85
C LEU A 34 -15.47 -7.28 0.81
N GLY A 35 -16.10 -7.18 -0.34
CA GLY A 35 -17.45 -7.69 -0.53
C GLY A 35 -17.53 -9.22 -0.36
N GLU A 36 -18.74 -9.77 -0.35
CA GLU A 36 -19.00 -11.21 -0.12
C GLU A 36 -18.32 -12.14 -1.11
N ARG A 37 -17.97 -11.64 -2.30
CA ARG A 37 -17.37 -12.43 -3.40
C ARG A 37 -15.86 -12.59 -3.32
N VAL A 38 -15.18 -11.86 -2.42
CA VAL A 38 -13.73 -11.93 -2.28
C VAL A 38 -13.36 -13.00 -1.25
N GLY A 39 -12.69 -14.05 -1.71
CA GLY A 39 -12.12 -15.07 -0.84
C GLY A 39 -11.07 -14.44 0.09
N ARG A 40 -11.20 -14.68 1.38
CA ARG A 40 -10.30 -14.11 2.40
C ARG A 40 -10.07 -15.09 3.53
N GLU A 41 -8.84 -15.08 4.07
CA GLU A 41 -8.51 -15.86 5.25
C GLU A 41 -7.42 -15.18 6.10
N TRP A 42 -7.46 -15.43 7.39
CA TRP A 42 -6.40 -15.06 8.30
C TRP A 42 -5.30 -16.12 8.28
N ARG A 43 -4.06 -15.69 8.11
CA ARG A 43 -2.87 -16.54 8.16
C ARG A 43 -1.84 -15.98 9.12
N LEU A 44 -1.07 -16.85 9.74
CA LEU A 44 0.16 -16.42 10.41
C LEU A 44 1.04 -15.70 9.38
N TRP A 45 1.68 -14.61 9.79
CA TRP A 45 2.53 -13.83 8.91
C TRP A 45 3.67 -14.66 8.34
N ASP A 46 4.31 -15.48 9.20
CA ASP A 46 5.39 -16.37 8.78
C ASP A 46 4.93 -17.58 7.93
N ALA A 47 3.62 -17.86 7.87
CA ALA A 47 3.07 -18.87 6.97
C ALA A 47 2.83 -18.36 5.55
N LEU A 48 3.00 -17.05 5.32
CA LEU A 48 2.98 -16.52 3.97
C LEU A 48 4.32 -16.80 3.26
N PRO A 49 4.28 -17.08 1.94
CA PRO A 49 5.51 -17.39 1.22
C PRO A 49 6.50 -16.22 1.32
N ASP A 50 7.73 -16.54 1.65
CA ASP A 50 8.84 -15.62 1.46
C ASP A 50 9.07 -15.47 -0.04
N LEU A 51 9.03 -14.23 -0.51
CA LEU A 51 9.17 -13.92 -1.93
C LEU A 51 10.62 -13.56 -2.30
N GLY A 52 11.54 -13.67 -1.34
CA GLY A 52 12.95 -13.40 -1.58
C GLY A 52 13.18 -11.99 -2.11
N GLN A 53 13.90 -11.91 -3.23
CA GLN A 53 14.25 -10.63 -3.87
C GLN A 53 13.17 -10.12 -4.85
N ALA A 54 11.89 -10.21 -4.50
CA ALA A 54 10.86 -9.59 -5.32
C ALA A 54 11.13 -8.07 -5.45
N PRO A 55 10.93 -7.48 -6.64
CA PRO A 55 11.16 -6.06 -6.82
C PRO A 55 10.22 -5.26 -5.92
N ARG A 56 10.69 -4.15 -5.36
CA ARG A 56 9.83 -3.21 -4.65
C ARG A 56 8.84 -2.59 -5.64
N PRO A 57 7.61 -2.29 -5.21
CA PRO A 57 6.67 -1.53 -6.05
C PRO A 57 7.16 -0.09 -6.22
N ASP A 58 6.76 0.57 -7.30
CA ASP A 58 6.88 2.01 -7.43
C ASP A 58 5.79 2.72 -6.62
N PHE A 59 5.95 4.00 -6.29
CA PHE A 59 5.02 4.72 -5.41
C PHE A 59 4.49 6.02 -5.99
N ILE A 60 3.23 6.31 -5.70
CA ILE A 60 2.61 7.64 -5.85
C ILE A 60 2.24 8.12 -4.45
N PHE A 61 2.97 9.09 -3.93
CA PHE A 61 2.65 9.80 -2.70
C PHE A 61 1.85 11.07 -3.00
N HIS A 62 0.94 11.44 -2.11
CA HIS A 62 0.08 12.61 -2.35
C HIS A 62 -0.48 13.19 -1.05
N ILE A 63 -0.86 14.46 -1.08
CA ILE A 63 -1.46 15.17 0.06
C ILE A 63 -3.00 15.05 0.14
N GLY A 64 -3.63 14.27 -0.74
CA GLY A 64 -5.09 14.21 -0.90
C GLY A 64 -5.62 15.24 -1.89
N HIS A 65 -6.78 14.96 -2.51
CA HIS A 65 -7.50 15.85 -3.44
C HIS A 65 -6.67 16.46 -4.59
N VAL A 66 -5.62 15.76 -5.05
CA VAL A 66 -4.69 16.22 -6.09
C VAL A 66 -4.73 15.37 -7.36
N GLY A 67 -5.78 14.58 -7.54
CA GLY A 67 -5.94 13.76 -8.74
C GLY A 67 -5.10 12.47 -8.76
N SER A 68 -4.54 12.04 -7.64
CA SER A 68 -3.67 10.86 -7.55
C SER A 68 -4.33 9.56 -8.02
N THR A 69 -5.64 9.40 -7.83
CA THR A 69 -6.39 8.24 -8.34
C THR A 69 -6.43 8.26 -9.87
N LEU A 70 -6.64 9.44 -10.48
CA LEU A 70 -6.60 9.59 -11.93
C LEU A 70 -5.19 9.30 -12.46
N ALA A 71 -4.14 9.85 -11.84
CA ALA A 71 -2.76 9.57 -12.22
C ALA A 71 -2.46 8.06 -12.17
N SER A 72 -2.85 7.38 -11.10
CA SER A 72 -2.69 5.92 -10.99
C SER A 72 -3.44 5.14 -12.08
N ARG A 73 -4.63 5.60 -12.48
CA ARG A 73 -5.39 4.98 -13.58
C ARG A 73 -4.71 5.19 -14.92
N LEU A 74 -4.31 6.41 -15.21
CA LEU A 74 -3.63 6.75 -16.48
C LEU A 74 -2.32 5.98 -16.65
N ILE A 75 -1.53 5.84 -15.59
CA ILE A 75 -0.30 5.04 -15.63
C ILE A 75 -0.63 3.57 -15.92
N ALA A 76 -1.63 3.00 -15.26
CA ALA A 76 -2.02 1.61 -15.47
C ALA A 76 -2.61 1.35 -16.87
N GLU A 77 -3.25 2.34 -17.50
CA GLU A 77 -3.76 2.23 -18.88
C GLU A 77 -2.64 2.45 -19.91
N ALA A 78 -1.68 3.35 -19.62
CA ALA A 78 -0.59 3.67 -20.54
C ALA A 78 0.57 2.67 -20.49
N SER A 79 0.58 1.78 -19.51
CA SER A 79 1.66 0.81 -19.29
C SER A 79 1.14 -0.50 -18.74
N ASP A 80 1.98 -1.54 -18.80
CA ASP A 80 1.69 -2.84 -18.19
C ASP A 80 1.99 -2.83 -16.66
N THR A 81 1.52 -1.81 -15.97
CA THR A 81 1.74 -1.65 -14.53
C THR A 81 0.50 -2.08 -13.74
N LEU A 82 0.71 -2.89 -12.70
CA LEU A 82 -0.35 -3.30 -11.77
C LEU A 82 -0.65 -2.17 -10.77
N PRO A 83 -1.83 -1.56 -10.79
CA PRO A 83 -2.15 -0.47 -9.87
C PRO A 83 -2.62 -0.99 -8.51
N LEU A 84 -1.95 -0.61 -7.45
CA LEU A 84 -2.30 -0.92 -6.06
C LEU A 84 -2.72 0.39 -5.37
N ARG A 85 -4.04 0.65 -5.30
CA ARG A 85 -4.54 1.93 -4.79
C ARG A 85 -4.90 1.82 -3.32
N GLU A 86 -4.09 2.44 -2.48
CA GLU A 86 -4.25 2.54 -1.02
C GLU A 86 -4.36 1.18 -0.31
N PRO A 87 -3.37 0.26 -0.50
CA PRO A 87 -3.38 -1.01 0.21
C PRO A 87 -3.36 -0.77 1.73
N MET A 88 -4.36 -1.32 2.41
CA MET A 88 -4.66 -0.99 3.80
C MET A 88 -3.54 -1.40 4.77
N LEU A 89 -2.84 -2.49 4.48
CA LEU A 89 -1.75 -2.99 5.32
C LEU A 89 -0.64 -1.94 5.52
N LEU A 90 -0.34 -1.12 4.50
CA LEU A 90 0.68 -0.07 4.64
C LEU A 90 0.29 1.00 5.66
N ARG A 91 -1.01 1.24 5.87
CA ARG A 91 -1.47 2.16 6.92
C ARG A 91 -1.17 1.59 8.31
N THR A 92 -1.36 0.30 8.48
CA THR A 92 -1.02 -0.39 9.73
C THR A 92 0.48 -0.28 10.00
N LEU A 93 1.32 -0.51 8.98
CA LEU A 93 2.77 -0.38 9.11
C LEU A 93 3.21 1.05 9.45
N ALA A 94 2.60 2.07 8.85
CA ALA A 94 2.86 3.47 9.19
C ALA A 94 2.51 3.77 10.66
N GLN A 95 1.38 3.25 11.15
CA GLN A 95 1.00 3.41 12.57
C GLN A 95 1.95 2.70 13.53
N VAL A 96 2.48 1.53 13.15
CA VAL A 96 3.51 0.85 13.95
C VAL A 96 4.81 1.66 13.95
N ALA A 97 5.24 2.15 12.79
CA ALA A 97 6.46 2.97 12.68
C ALA A 97 6.42 4.22 13.56
N GLU A 98 5.27 4.91 13.62
CA GLU A 98 5.09 6.09 14.46
C GLU A 98 5.36 5.83 15.95
N ARG A 99 5.22 4.58 16.38
CA ARG A 99 5.36 4.17 17.80
C ARG A 99 6.50 3.21 18.04
N ILE A 100 7.33 2.95 17.05
CA ILE A 100 8.30 1.85 17.08
C ILE A 100 9.34 2.00 18.20
N ASP A 101 9.70 3.23 18.55
CA ASP A 101 10.67 3.54 19.59
C ASP A 101 10.02 3.70 20.99
N ARG A 102 8.73 3.49 21.11
CA ARG A 102 8.02 3.61 22.39
C ARG A 102 7.99 2.27 23.12
N PRO A 103 8.04 2.26 24.48
CA PRO A 103 7.95 1.04 25.26
C PRO A 103 6.69 0.19 25.01
N GLU A 104 5.59 0.86 24.58
CA GLU A 104 4.32 0.22 24.31
C GLU A 104 4.21 -0.34 22.88
N SER A 105 5.28 -0.23 22.08
CA SER A 105 5.26 -0.75 20.73
C SER A 105 4.98 -2.25 20.72
N VAL A 106 4.00 -2.67 19.92
CA VAL A 106 3.63 -4.09 19.77
C VAL A 106 4.70 -4.90 19.02
N TRP A 107 5.55 -4.22 18.24
CA TRP A 107 6.65 -4.86 17.53
C TRP A 107 8.00 -4.23 17.90
N SER A 108 9.04 -5.02 17.88
CA SER A 108 10.41 -4.52 17.92
C SER A 108 10.76 -3.86 16.58
N PRO A 109 11.78 -2.97 16.56
CA PRO A 109 12.28 -2.39 15.30
C PRO A 109 12.72 -3.45 14.27
N ASP A 110 13.28 -4.59 14.73
CA ASP A 110 13.69 -5.66 13.83
C ASP A 110 12.49 -6.36 13.21
N LEU A 111 11.47 -6.68 14.03
CA LEU A 111 10.24 -7.29 13.53
C LEU A 111 9.53 -6.35 12.55
N TYR A 112 9.45 -5.07 12.85
CA TYR A 112 8.88 -4.07 11.93
C TYR A 112 9.59 -4.09 10.58
N ARG A 113 10.94 -4.03 10.56
CA ARG A 113 11.72 -4.08 9.32
C ARG A 113 11.47 -5.36 8.54
N GLN A 114 11.39 -6.50 9.22
CA GLN A 114 11.09 -7.79 8.60
C GLN A 114 9.69 -7.78 7.96
N ARG A 115 8.65 -7.36 8.69
CA ARG A 115 7.27 -7.33 8.19
C ARG A 115 7.10 -6.32 7.05
N LEU A 116 7.80 -5.18 7.13
CA LEU A 116 7.83 -4.20 6.04
C LEU A 116 8.45 -4.79 4.77
N ALA A 117 9.61 -5.44 4.88
CA ALA A 117 10.28 -6.05 3.73
C ALA A 117 9.41 -7.13 3.08
N GLN A 118 8.79 -8.00 3.88
CA GLN A 118 7.84 -9.01 3.40
C GLN A 118 6.65 -8.35 2.69
N THR A 119 6.06 -7.33 3.28
CA THR A 119 4.93 -6.60 2.69
C THR A 119 5.30 -6.00 1.34
N LEU A 120 6.46 -5.35 1.24
CA LEU A 120 6.95 -4.77 -0.01
C LEU A 120 7.19 -5.84 -1.08
N GLY A 121 7.74 -6.99 -0.71
CA GLY A 121 7.87 -8.12 -1.61
C GLY A 121 6.52 -8.61 -2.13
N TRP A 122 5.50 -8.69 -1.28
CA TRP A 122 4.15 -9.09 -1.74
C TRP A 122 3.47 -8.05 -2.62
N LEU A 123 3.62 -6.76 -2.32
CA LEU A 123 3.06 -5.67 -3.12
C LEU A 123 3.82 -5.43 -4.43
N GLY A 124 5.09 -5.80 -4.49
CA GLY A 124 5.92 -5.63 -5.68
C GLY A 124 5.68 -6.65 -6.80
N ARG A 125 4.90 -7.72 -6.51
CA ARG A 125 4.61 -8.77 -7.50
C ARG A 125 3.64 -8.30 -8.56
N GLY A 126 3.93 -8.70 -9.80
CA GLY A 126 2.96 -8.71 -10.89
C GLY A 126 2.26 -10.06 -11.06
N PHE A 127 1.37 -10.14 -12.03
CA PHE A 127 0.70 -11.37 -12.46
C PHE A 127 1.51 -12.16 -13.50
N HIS A 128 2.45 -11.50 -14.16
CA HIS A 128 3.33 -12.11 -15.16
C HIS A 128 4.74 -11.50 -15.14
N PRO A 129 5.74 -12.18 -15.72
CA PRO A 129 7.11 -11.69 -15.76
C PRO A 129 7.21 -10.30 -16.39
N GLY A 130 7.98 -9.41 -15.76
CA GLY A 130 8.18 -8.04 -16.22
C GLY A 130 7.14 -7.02 -15.80
N GLN A 131 5.95 -7.46 -15.36
CA GLN A 131 4.93 -6.55 -14.83
C GLN A 131 5.41 -5.93 -13.52
N ARG A 132 5.44 -4.61 -13.46
CA ARG A 132 5.74 -3.86 -12.24
C ARG A 132 4.46 -3.45 -11.52
N ALA A 133 4.53 -3.36 -10.21
CA ALA A 133 3.44 -2.82 -9.41
C ALA A 133 3.71 -1.34 -9.09
N ILE A 134 2.64 -0.53 -9.01
CA ILE A 134 2.68 0.85 -8.54
C ILE A 134 1.67 1.04 -7.42
N VAL A 135 2.14 1.45 -6.25
CA VAL A 135 1.31 1.73 -5.08
C VAL A 135 0.95 3.21 -5.06
N LYS A 136 -0.33 3.52 -5.21
CA LYS A 136 -0.83 4.83 -4.80
C LYS A 136 -1.03 4.79 -3.29
N ALA A 137 -0.14 5.42 -2.55
CA ALA A 137 -0.16 5.46 -1.10
C ALA A 137 -1.28 6.38 -0.59
N SER A 138 -1.90 6.07 0.54
CA SER A 138 -2.74 7.07 1.23
C SER A 138 -1.83 8.13 1.87
N SER A 139 -2.35 9.34 2.11
CA SER A 139 -1.55 10.47 2.60
C SER A 139 -0.79 10.18 3.91
N VAL A 140 -1.37 9.40 4.81
CA VAL A 140 -0.73 9.02 6.09
C VAL A 140 0.52 8.14 5.92
N ILE A 141 0.64 7.43 4.80
CA ILE A 141 1.77 6.53 4.53
C ILE A 141 3.01 7.32 4.13
N THR A 142 2.87 8.59 3.74
CA THR A 142 4.01 9.45 3.37
C THR A 142 5.01 9.60 4.53
N ALA A 143 4.58 9.44 5.78
CA ALA A 143 5.45 9.47 6.95
C ALA A 143 6.56 8.39 6.94
N ILE A 144 6.36 7.30 6.22
CA ILE A 144 7.34 6.21 6.07
C ILE A 144 7.85 6.08 4.62
N ALA A 145 7.82 7.17 3.85
CA ALA A 145 8.19 7.13 2.43
C ALA A 145 9.61 6.61 2.21
N ASP A 146 10.56 7.00 3.05
CA ASP A 146 11.95 6.56 2.97
C ASP A 146 12.09 5.04 3.17
N ASP A 147 11.37 4.49 4.15
CA ASP A 147 11.33 3.05 4.41
C ASP A 147 10.74 2.27 3.22
N LEU A 148 9.73 2.85 2.58
CA LEU A 148 9.02 2.21 1.46
C LEU A 148 9.85 2.21 0.18
N THR A 149 10.48 3.33 -0.15
CA THR A 149 11.19 3.48 -1.44
C THR A 149 12.55 2.82 -1.42
N GLY A 150 13.30 2.94 -0.33
CA GLY A 150 14.68 2.47 -0.29
C GLY A 150 15.49 3.04 -1.47
N THR A 151 16.35 2.20 -2.07
CA THR A 151 17.19 2.59 -3.22
C THR A 151 16.63 2.17 -4.58
N ASP A 152 15.62 1.29 -4.62
CA ASP A 152 15.26 0.55 -5.83
C ASP A 152 13.88 0.92 -6.40
N ALA A 153 13.04 1.59 -5.60
CA ALA A 153 11.71 2.02 -6.03
C ALA A 153 11.74 3.44 -6.62
N ARG A 154 10.92 3.67 -7.63
CA ARG A 154 10.66 5.02 -8.12
C ARG A 154 9.50 5.62 -7.35
N ALA A 155 9.58 6.92 -7.07
CA ALA A 155 8.53 7.65 -6.37
C ALA A 155 8.10 8.89 -7.12
N MET A 156 6.78 9.11 -7.15
CA MET A 156 6.16 10.34 -7.63
C MET A 156 5.45 11.01 -6.47
N PHE A 157 5.71 12.30 -6.26
CA PHE A 157 5.02 13.10 -5.25
C PHE A 157 4.06 14.06 -5.93
N LEU A 158 2.76 13.92 -5.61
CA LEU A 158 1.71 14.79 -6.12
C LEU A 158 1.25 15.78 -5.06
N TYR A 159 1.39 17.05 -5.35
CA TYR A 159 0.97 18.13 -4.48
C TYR A 159 0.41 19.31 -5.30
N VAL A 160 -0.28 20.19 -4.64
CA VAL A 160 -0.73 21.49 -5.19
C VAL A 160 -0.26 22.59 -4.23
N PRO A 161 -0.13 23.85 -4.69
CA PRO A 161 0.18 24.98 -3.81
C PRO A 161 -0.82 25.05 -2.65
N LEU A 162 -0.32 25.40 -1.46
CA LEU A 162 -1.13 25.40 -0.23
C LEU A 162 -2.43 26.20 -0.34
N PRO A 163 -2.47 27.41 -0.93
CA PRO A 163 -3.74 28.14 -1.09
C PRO A 163 -4.78 27.30 -1.88
N ARG A 164 -4.36 26.69 -2.97
CA ARG A 164 -5.23 25.84 -3.78
C ARG A 164 -5.71 24.60 -3.04
N TYR A 165 -4.85 24.00 -2.22
CA TYR A 165 -5.21 22.87 -1.37
C TYR A 165 -6.31 23.26 -0.37
N ILE A 166 -6.12 24.40 0.32
CA ILE A 166 -7.09 24.92 1.29
C ILE A 166 -8.43 25.21 0.59
N GLU A 167 -8.42 25.89 -0.57
CA GLU A 167 -9.62 26.13 -1.36
C GLU A 167 -10.35 24.83 -1.68
N THR A 168 -9.63 23.80 -2.11
CA THR A 168 -10.21 22.50 -2.48
C THR A 168 -10.85 21.81 -1.25
N ILE A 169 -10.19 21.87 -0.08
CA ILE A 169 -10.74 21.28 1.15
C ILE A 169 -11.98 22.05 1.62
N LEU A 170 -11.96 23.39 1.55
CA LEU A 170 -13.10 24.22 1.99
C LEU A 170 -14.27 24.19 1.02
N ALA A 171 -14.02 24.03 -0.28
CA ALA A 171 -15.05 23.92 -1.30
C ALA A 171 -15.58 22.49 -1.46
N GLY A 172 -14.85 21.50 -0.99
CA GLY A 172 -15.25 20.12 -1.06
C GLY A 172 -16.33 19.81 -0.06
N ASP A 173 -17.56 19.81 -0.52
CA ASP A 173 -18.56 18.95 0.07
C ASP A 173 -18.08 17.52 -0.16
N ALA A 174 -17.71 16.89 0.92
CA ALA A 174 -17.22 15.56 0.96
C ALA A 174 -18.26 14.53 0.45
#